data_b98bb809dae2abc50b6d48c2e445a656
#
_entry.id   b98bb809dae2abc50b6d48c2e445a656
#
_cell.length_a   1.000
_cell.length_b   1.000
_cell.length_c   1.000
_cell.angle_alpha   90.00
_cell.angle_beta   90.00
_cell.angle_gamma   90.00
#
_symmetry.space_group_name_H-M   'P 1'
#
loop_
_entity.id
_entity.type
_entity.pdbx_description
1 polymer ?
#
loop_
_entity_poly.entity_id
_entity_poly.type
_entity_poly.pdbx_seq_one_letter_code
_entity_poly.pdbx_strand_id
1 'polypeptide(L)'
;KFTLLESGALGNRLTEELTRRLGPDTIVAQSVNGENGLWVGFNINGDPNWLLMDRSRFSPAGGRTWLIWLITAGALSLAGAAAIARLINRPLKQLSYAANRVKDGDFAASHLDEEVVTSEIREVNIGFNRMAQKLAKLEQDRAVMLAGISHDLRTPLARLRLETEMSVVDEIAREHMVADIVQLDATIDKFLDYARPDHVTLTPVNLHGVVSSCVYAVQDHRELQITMEIPEDLNVLADEVELARVISNLLENARRYGKTVDTAVTRVDIAAKGRENWVLVKVRDHGTGVPPEQLSNLTKPFFRGDSARTAAAGAGLGLSIVDKTVQRMGGIFALANSTSGGLVAHIQLQRAPNLPEGEDPKQRLQRPAIKRQLPRRRAEDHAD
;
A
#
# COMPACT_ATOMS: atom_id res chain seq x y z
N LYS A 1 -21.32 -73.29 41.26
CA LYS A 1 -20.13 -73.11 40.43
C LYS A 1 -20.15 -71.69 39.94
N PHE A 2 -19.07 -70.95 40.09
CA PHE A 2 -18.96 -69.60 39.60
C PHE A 2 -17.66 -69.43 38.81
N THR A 3 -17.65 -68.53 37.82
CA THR A 3 -16.46 -68.11 37.06
C THR A 3 -16.08 -66.73 37.48
N LEU A 4 -14.85 -66.47 37.95
CA LEU A 4 -14.36 -65.20 38.38
C LEU A 4 -14.33 -64.18 37.21
N LEU A 5 -14.47 -62.91 37.49
CA LEU A 5 -14.34 -61.86 36.47
C LEU A 5 -12.92 -61.84 35.91
N GLU A 6 -12.78 -61.80 34.55
CA GLU A 6 -11.47 -61.74 33.91
C GLU A 6 -10.65 -60.51 34.37
N SER A 7 -9.36 -60.75 34.61
CA SER A 7 -8.41 -59.72 35.09
C SER A 7 -8.17 -58.64 34.03
N GLY A 8 -8.96 -57.59 34.12
CA GLY A 8 -8.77 -56.38 33.33
C GLY A 8 -8.68 -55.13 34.25
N ALA A 9 -8.07 -54.04 33.81
CA ALA A 9 -7.84 -52.87 34.62
C ALA A 9 -9.13 -52.31 35.30
N LEU A 10 -10.28 -52.45 34.64
CA LEU A 10 -11.59 -52.03 35.14
C LEU A 10 -12.16 -53.08 36.12
N GLY A 11 -11.98 -54.39 35.84
CA GLY A 11 -12.43 -55.47 36.70
C GLY A 11 -11.71 -55.44 38.05
N ASN A 12 -10.39 -55.25 38.04
CA ASN A 12 -9.58 -55.19 39.25
C ASN A 12 -9.97 -53.98 40.17
N ARG A 13 -10.20 -52.82 39.56
CA ARG A 13 -10.67 -51.62 40.34
C ARG A 13 -12.06 -51.83 40.91
N LEU A 14 -12.96 -52.43 40.16
CA LEU A 14 -14.31 -52.72 40.64
C LEU A 14 -14.30 -53.73 41.76
N THR A 15 -13.51 -54.78 41.65
CA THR A 15 -13.33 -55.83 42.71
C THR A 15 -12.73 -55.19 43.98
N GLU A 16 -11.69 -54.37 43.87
CA GLU A 16 -11.05 -53.70 44.98
C GLU A 16 -12.00 -52.75 45.70
N GLU A 17 -12.78 -51.94 44.97
CA GLU A 17 -13.74 -51.02 45.56
C GLU A 17 -14.91 -51.75 46.23
N LEU A 18 -15.41 -52.82 45.63
CA LEU A 18 -16.46 -53.65 46.19
C LEU A 18 -15.99 -54.41 47.45
N THR A 19 -14.77 -54.97 47.44
CA THR A 19 -14.16 -55.64 48.60
C THR A 19 -13.96 -54.66 49.74
N ARG A 20 -13.55 -53.43 49.45
CA ARG A 20 -13.38 -52.37 50.48
C ARG A 20 -14.71 -51.99 51.13
N ARG A 21 -15.85 -52.04 50.42
CA ARG A 21 -17.16 -51.61 50.92
C ARG A 21 -17.97 -52.72 51.54
N LEU A 22 -17.88 -53.92 50.98
CA LEU A 22 -18.71 -55.07 51.40
C LEU A 22 -17.96 -56.11 52.24
N GLY A 23 -16.66 -55.93 52.45
CA GLY A 23 -15.83 -56.81 53.26
C GLY A 23 -14.87 -57.72 52.45
N PRO A 24 -13.88 -58.31 53.12
CA PRO A 24 -12.80 -59.09 52.50
C PRO A 24 -13.27 -60.38 51.76
N ASP A 25 -14.45 -60.89 52.11
CA ASP A 25 -15.02 -62.12 51.53
C ASP A 25 -15.86 -61.84 50.26
N THR A 26 -15.78 -60.59 49.67
CA THR A 26 -16.51 -60.25 48.50
C THR A 26 -15.91 -60.91 47.23
N ILE A 27 -16.71 -61.64 46.49
CA ILE A 27 -16.32 -62.31 45.28
C ILE A 27 -17.06 -61.66 44.10
N VAL A 28 -16.30 -61.22 43.05
CA VAL A 28 -16.90 -60.72 41.81
C VAL A 28 -16.76 -61.77 40.70
N ALA A 29 -17.90 -62.24 40.17
CA ALA A 29 -17.94 -63.35 39.19
C ALA A 29 -18.62 -62.91 37.89
N GLN A 30 -18.19 -63.47 36.77
CA GLN A 30 -18.73 -63.23 35.45
C GLN A 30 -19.95 -64.12 35.16
N SER A 31 -20.03 -65.27 35.86
CA SER A 31 -21.20 -66.16 35.79
C SER A 31 -21.35 -66.90 37.12
N VAL A 32 -22.59 -67.22 37.45
CA VAL A 32 -22.95 -68.05 38.63
C VAL A 32 -24.03 -69.07 38.14
N ASN A 33 -23.79 -70.36 38.37
CA ASN A 33 -24.67 -71.45 37.96
C ASN A 33 -25.03 -71.49 36.47
N GLY A 34 -24.14 -70.98 35.62
CA GLY A 34 -24.35 -70.97 34.15
C GLY A 34 -25.04 -69.68 33.62
N GLU A 35 -25.51 -68.77 34.49
CA GLU A 35 -26.07 -67.50 34.07
C GLU A 35 -24.99 -66.44 34.00
N ASN A 36 -24.85 -65.85 32.82
CA ASN A 36 -23.86 -64.77 32.54
C ASN A 36 -24.37 -63.42 33.10
N GLY A 37 -23.51 -62.70 33.84
CA GLY A 37 -23.83 -61.40 34.38
C GLY A 37 -22.69 -60.92 35.26
N LEU A 38 -22.75 -59.68 35.78
CA LEU A 38 -21.86 -59.24 36.84
C LEU A 38 -22.46 -59.65 38.19
N TRP A 39 -21.90 -60.71 38.75
CA TRP A 39 -22.35 -61.23 40.02
C TRP A 39 -21.42 -60.76 41.13
N VAL A 40 -22.01 -60.25 42.22
CA VAL A 40 -21.28 -59.87 43.40
C VAL A 40 -21.76 -60.75 44.55
N GLY A 41 -20.86 -61.64 45.04
CA GLY A 41 -21.06 -62.48 46.20
C GLY A 41 -20.51 -61.81 47.45
N PHE A 42 -21.32 -61.78 48.51
CA PHE A 42 -20.94 -61.20 49.83
C PHE A 42 -21.64 -61.97 50.94
N ASN A 43 -21.08 -61.92 52.14
CA ASN A 43 -21.64 -62.60 53.31
C ASN A 43 -22.44 -61.65 54.17
N ILE A 44 -23.66 -62.07 54.56
CA ILE A 44 -24.45 -61.38 55.58
C ILE A 44 -24.70 -62.38 56.74
N ASN A 45 -24.18 -62.07 57.93
CA ASN A 45 -24.31 -62.89 59.12
C ASN A 45 -23.85 -64.35 58.96
N GLY A 46 -22.91 -64.62 58.02
CA GLY A 46 -22.40 -65.95 57.77
C GLY A 46 -23.08 -66.69 56.59
N ASP A 47 -24.14 -66.13 56.05
CA ASP A 47 -24.86 -66.70 54.88
C ASP A 47 -24.36 -66.06 53.55
N PRO A 48 -23.97 -66.84 52.54
CA PRO A 48 -23.53 -66.35 51.24
C PRO A 48 -24.70 -65.85 50.38
N ASN A 49 -24.63 -64.60 49.99
CA ASN A 49 -25.62 -63.95 49.14
C ASN A 49 -25.00 -63.57 47.81
N TRP A 50 -25.77 -63.68 46.73
CA TRP A 50 -25.34 -63.28 45.41
C TRP A 50 -26.28 -62.22 44.81
N LEU A 51 -25.72 -61.08 44.28
CA LEU A 51 -26.45 -60.06 43.61
C LEU A 51 -26.06 -60.02 42.13
N LEU A 52 -27.04 -60.16 41.24
CA LEU A 52 -26.83 -59.99 39.80
C LEU A 52 -27.02 -58.53 39.45
N MET A 53 -25.98 -57.96 38.85
CA MET A 53 -26.06 -56.61 38.26
C MET A 53 -26.10 -56.70 36.71
N ASP A 54 -26.98 -55.92 36.09
CA ASP A 54 -27.07 -55.85 34.66
C ASP A 54 -25.80 -55.23 34.06
N ARG A 55 -25.10 -56.03 33.25
CA ARG A 55 -23.85 -55.64 32.57
C ARG A 55 -24.06 -54.54 31.56
N SER A 56 -25.29 -54.32 31.06
CA SER A 56 -25.60 -53.27 30.11
C SER A 56 -25.33 -51.85 30.62
N ARG A 57 -25.42 -51.68 31.97
CA ARG A 57 -25.15 -50.38 32.66
C ARG A 57 -23.64 -50.05 32.75
N PHE A 58 -22.75 -51.00 32.51
CA PHE A 58 -21.30 -50.82 32.62
C PHE A 58 -20.60 -51.08 31.26
N SER A 59 -21.36 -51.05 30.19
CA SER A 59 -20.79 -51.26 28.83
C SER A 59 -19.91 -50.06 28.45
N PRO A 60 -18.60 -50.22 28.14
CA PRO A 60 -17.73 -49.14 27.67
C PRO A 60 -18.09 -48.65 26.25
N ALA A 61 -19.11 -49.25 25.62
CA ALA A 61 -19.52 -48.91 24.26
C ALA A 61 -20.00 -47.45 24.12
N GLY A 62 -20.53 -46.85 25.21
CA GLY A 62 -20.96 -45.43 25.20
C GLY A 62 -19.83 -44.42 24.97
N GLY A 63 -18.62 -44.71 25.48
CA GLY A 63 -17.47 -43.78 25.37
C GLY A 63 -16.94 -43.59 23.96
N ARG A 64 -16.88 -44.66 23.16
CA ARG A 64 -16.41 -44.61 21.76
C ARG A 64 -17.42 -43.87 20.85
N THR A 65 -18.70 -44.05 21.08
CA THR A 65 -19.76 -43.41 20.33
C THR A 65 -19.76 -41.89 20.60
N TRP A 66 -19.62 -41.47 21.86
CA TRP A 66 -19.50 -40.07 22.23
C TRP A 66 -18.27 -39.41 21.63
N LEU A 67 -17.12 -40.08 21.60
CA LEU A 67 -15.89 -39.60 20.97
C LEU A 67 -16.08 -39.37 19.46
N ILE A 68 -16.74 -40.30 18.78
CA ILE A 68 -17.05 -40.16 17.33
C ILE A 68 -17.93 -38.94 17.09
N TRP A 69 -19.00 -38.75 17.88
CA TRP A 69 -19.87 -37.62 17.76
C TRP A 69 -19.14 -36.27 18.05
N LEU A 70 -18.26 -36.26 19.02
CA LEU A 70 -17.47 -35.05 19.37
C LEU A 70 -16.48 -34.71 18.27
N ILE A 71 -15.81 -35.69 17.66
CA ILE A 71 -14.89 -35.49 16.53
C ILE A 71 -15.65 -34.99 15.30
N THR A 72 -16.79 -35.64 14.96
CA THR A 72 -17.60 -35.23 13.82
C THR A 72 -18.20 -33.82 13.98
N ALA A 73 -18.72 -33.48 15.17
CA ALA A 73 -19.21 -32.14 15.47
C ALA A 73 -18.09 -31.10 15.40
N GLY A 74 -16.89 -31.42 15.96
CA GLY A 74 -15.71 -30.57 15.85
C GLY A 74 -15.25 -30.34 14.41
N ALA A 75 -15.20 -31.42 13.61
CA ALA A 75 -14.84 -31.34 12.19
C ALA A 75 -15.84 -30.49 11.37
N LEU A 76 -17.14 -30.70 11.58
CA LEU A 76 -18.20 -29.91 10.95
C LEU A 76 -18.16 -28.44 11.36
N SER A 77 -17.94 -28.16 12.65
CA SER A 77 -17.79 -26.80 13.15
C SER A 77 -16.58 -26.09 12.53
N LEU A 78 -15.43 -26.77 12.46
CA LEU A 78 -14.22 -26.24 11.84
C LEU A 78 -14.40 -26.00 10.33
N ALA A 79 -15.03 -26.95 9.62
CA ALA A 79 -15.34 -26.81 8.22
C ALA A 79 -16.30 -25.62 7.96
N GLY A 80 -17.35 -25.49 8.77
CA GLY A 80 -18.28 -24.38 8.72
C GLY A 80 -17.58 -23.03 8.98
N ALA A 81 -16.77 -22.93 10.03
CA ALA A 81 -15.99 -21.74 10.34
C ALA A 81 -15.02 -21.36 9.21
N ALA A 82 -14.33 -22.37 8.62
CA ALA A 82 -13.43 -22.15 7.50
C ALA A 82 -14.18 -21.69 6.23
N ALA A 83 -15.37 -22.23 5.97
CA ALA A 83 -16.22 -21.81 4.86
C ALA A 83 -16.69 -20.36 5.03
N ILE A 84 -17.20 -19.99 6.20
CA ILE A 84 -17.64 -18.63 6.52
C ILE A 84 -16.45 -17.66 6.42
N ALA A 85 -15.30 -18.01 6.99
CA ALA A 85 -14.09 -17.18 6.91
C ALA A 85 -13.66 -16.93 5.46
N ARG A 86 -13.75 -17.91 4.57
CA ARG A 86 -13.45 -17.75 3.14
C ARG A 86 -14.49 -16.90 2.42
N LEU A 87 -15.77 -17.09 2.73
CA LEU A 87 -16.87 -16.34 2.10
C LEU A 87 -16.85 -14.85 2.46
N ILE A 88 -16.34 -14.48 3.63
CA ILE A 88 -16.28 -13.09 4.09
C ILE A 88 -14.90 -12.47 3.84
N ASN A 89 -13.82 -13.14 4.23
CA ASN A 89 -12.49 -12.53 4.18
C ASN A 89 -11.97 -12.32 2.75
N ARG A 90 -12.34 -13.19 1.80
CA ARG A 90 -11.88 -13.05 0.42
C ARG A 90 -12.49 -11.82 -0.28
N PRO A 91 -13.82 -11.58 -0.25
CA PRO A 91 -14.41 -10.37 -0.79
C PRO A 91 -13.93 -9.10 -0.10
N LEU A 92 -13.77 -9.10 1.24
CA LEU A 92 -13.25 -7.94 1.97
C LEU A 92 -11.83 -7.57 1.54
N LYS A 93 -10.95 -8.56 1.31
CA LYS A 93 -9.61 -8.30 0.77
C LYS A 93 -9.68 -7.74 -0.66
N GLN A 94 -10.57 -8.23 -1.50
CA GLN A 94 -10.78 -7.70 -2.85
C GLN A 94 -11.28 -6.26 -2.81
N LEU A 95 -12.25 -5.96 -1.96
CA LEU A 95 -12.75 -4.59 -1.75
C LEU A 95 -11.65 -3.66 -1.23
N SER A 96 -10.86 -4.08 -0.25
CA SER A 96 -9.73 -3.30 0.26
C SER A 96 -8.68 -3.04 -0.83
N TYR A 97 -8.38 -4.05 -1.66
CA TYR A 97 -7.48 -3.88 -2.78
C TYR A 97 -8.04 -2.92 -3.83
N ALA A 98 -9.31 -3.07 -4.20
CA ALA A 98 -9.98 -2.18 -5.16
C ALA A 98 -10.05 -0.73 -4.64
N ALA A 99 -10.32 -0.54 -3.34
CA ALA A 99 -10.34 0.79 -2.71
C ALA A 99 -8.97 1.48 -2.75
N ASN A 100 -7.88 0.72 -2.54
CA ASN A 100 -6.54 1.27 -2.69
C ASN A 100 -6.24 1.66 -4.15
N ARG A 101 -6.71 0.87 -5.14
CA ARG A 101 -6.56 1.22 -6.57
C ARG A 101 -7.33 2.50 -6.92
N VAL A 102 -8.54 2.66 -6.41
CA VAL A 102 -9.32 3.91 -6.58
C VAL A 102 -8.58 5.10 -5.97
N LYS A 103 -7.99 4.93 -4.78
CA LYS A 103 -7.16 5.96 -4.14
C LYS A 103 -5.97 6.36 -5.02
N ASP A 104 -5.36 5.40 -5.71
CA ASP A 104 -4.21 5.62 -6.61
C ASP A 104 -4.63 6.08 -8.03
N GLY A 105 -5.93 6.36 -8.25
CA GLY A 105 -6.47 6.85 -9.52
C GLY A 105 -6.70 5.77 -10.58
N ASP A 106 -6.45 4.50 -10.28
CA ASP A 106 -6.64 3.39 -11.21
C ASP A 106 -8.07 2.83 -11.11
N PHE A 107 -9.01 3.55 -11.68
CA PHE A 107 -10.43 3.20 -11.65
C PHE A 107 -10.75 1.97 -12.52
N ALA A 108 -10.01 1.74 -13.61
CA ALA A 108 -10.28 0.62 -14.52
C ALA A 108 -9.97 -0.74 -13.89
N ALA A 109 -8.88 -0.85 -13.14
CA ALA A 109 -8.46 -2.08 -12.46
C ALA A 109 -9.10 -2.27 -11.08
N SER A 110 -9.97 -1.34 -10.65
CA SER A 110 -10.68 -1.41 -9.37
C SER A 110 -12.03 -2.14 -9.46
N HIS A 111 -12.43 -2.62 -10.64
CA HIS A 111 -13.74 -3.26 -10.86
C HIS A 111 -13.87 -4.56 -10.06
N LEU A 112 -14.90 -4.65 -9.25
CA LEU A 112 -15.26 -5.83 -8.45
C LEU A 112 -16.28 -6.68 -9.20
N ASP A 113 -16.20 -8.01 -8.99
CA ASP A 113 -17.13 -8.97 -9.57
C ASP A 113 -18.55 -8.77 -9.02
N GLU A 114 -19.53 -8.57 -9.91
CA GLU A 114 -20.94 -8.38 -9.58
C GLU A 114 -21.73 -9.70 -9.61
N GLU A 115 -21.12 -10.82 -10.02
CA GLU A 115 -21.75 -12.14 -10.09
C GLU A 115 -21.49 -13.01 -8.84
N VAL A 116 -21.08 -12.40 -7.71
CA VAL A 116 -20.82 -13.12 -6.45
C VAL A 116 -22.09 -13.79 -5.91
N VAL A 117 -21.89 -14.95 -5.27
CA VAL A 117 -22.99 -15.81 -4.77
C VAL A 117 -23.82 -15.15 -3.67
N THR A 118 -23.20 -14.32 -2.80
CA THR A 118 -23.86 -13.67 -1.67
C THR A 118 -24.49 -12.35 -2.12
N SER A 119 -25.79 -12.17 -1.88
CA SER A 119 -26.56 -10.96 -2.26
C SER A 119 -25.97 -9.70 -1.65
N GLU A 120 -25.58 -9.75 -0.38
CA GLU A 120 -25.04 -8.63 0.38
C GLU A 120 -23.68 -8.16 -0.20
N ILE A 121 -22.80 -9.11 -0.55
CA ILE A 121 -21.51 -8.78 -1.16
C ILE A 121 -21.72 -8.23 -2.58
N ARG A 122 -22.69 -8.78 -3.31
CA ARG A 122 -23.05 -8.29 -4.65
C ARG A 122 -23.51 -6.84 -4.61
N GLU A 123 -24.39 -6.46 -3.69
CA GLU A 123 -24.86 -5.09 -3.53
C GLU A 123 -23.73 -4.13 -3.19
N VAL A 124 -22.79 -4.55 -2.32
CA VAL A 124 -21.61 -3.76 -1.98
C VAL A 124 -20.72 -3.59 -3.22
N ASN A 125 -20.47 -4.64 -3.99
CA ASN A 125 -19.64 -4.59 -5.20
C ASN A 125 -20.27 -3.67 -6.26
N ILE A 126 -21.58 -3.78 -6.51
CA ILE A 126 -22.32 -2.89 -7.43
C ILE A 126 -22.22 -1.43 -6.97
N GLY A 127 -22.45 -1.19 -5.67
CA GLY A 127 -22.37 0.16 -5.08
C GLY A 127 -20.95 0.75 -5.22
N PHE A 128 -19.93 -0.05 -4.94
CA PHE A 128 -18.54 0.34 -5.10
C PHE A 128 -18.18 0.64 -6.56
N ASN A 129 -18.56 -0.23 -7.50
CA ASN A 129 -18.29 -0.04 -8.93
C ASN A 129 -18.96 1.25 -9.45
N ARG A 130 -20.21 1.52 -9.07
CA ARG A 130 -20.90 2.77 -9.41
C ARG A 130 -20.20 4.00 -8.83
N MET A 131 -19.69 3.91 -7.61
CA MET A 131 -18.92 4.99 -6.99
C MET A 131 -17.61 5.22 -7.76
N ALA A 132 -16.84 4.17 -8.04
CA ALA A 132 -15.60 4.24 -8.80
C ALA A 132 -15.80 4.85 -10.19
N GLN A 133 -16.86 4.44 -10.92
CA GLN A 133 -17.23 5.01 -12.22
C GLN A 133 -17.57 6.50 -12.13
N LYS A 134 -18.36 6.92 -11.10
CA LYS A 134 -18.66 8.34 -10.89
C LYS A 134 -17.43 9.16 -10.59
N LEU A 135 -16.49 8.64 -9.78
CA LEU A 135 -15.22 9.31 -9.49
C LEU A 135 -14.37 9.42 -10.75
N ALA A 136 -14.24 8.35 -11.54
CA ALA A 136 -13.54 8.38 -12.82
C ALA A 136 -14.10 9.45 -13.77
N LYS A 137 -15.44 9.52 -13.87
CA LYS A 137 -16.11 10.53 -14.68
C LYS A 137 -15.86 11.95 -14.17
N LEU A 138 -15.94 12.17 -12.86
CA LEU A 138 -15.67 13.49 -12.26
C LEU A 138 -14.23 13.95 -12.55
N GLU A 139 -13.25 13.05 -12.44
CA GLU A 139 -11.85 13.35 -12.78
C GLU A 139 -11.68 13.65 -14.28
N GLN A 140 -12.36 12.90 -15.16
CA GLN A 140 -12.35 13.16 -16.59
C GLN A 140 -13.01 14.50 -16.93
N ASP A 141 -14.20 14.78 -16.39
CA ASP A 141 -14.92 16.03 -16.59
C ASP A 141 -14.09 17.22 -16.10
N ARG A 142 -13.41 17.07 -14.94
CA ARG A 142 -12.47 18.06 -14.41
C ARG A 142 -11.31 18.34 -15.38
N ALA A 143 -10.70 17.28 -15.93
CA ALA A 143 -9.60 17.41 -16.89
C ALA A 143 -10.02 18.16 -18.15
N VAL A 144 -11.20 17.81 -18.71
CA VAL A 144 -11.77 18.45 -19.90
C VAL A 144 -12.09 19.93 -19.62
N MET A 145 -12.72 20.21 -18.47
CA MET A 145 -13.04 21.59 -18.07
C MET A 145 -11.78 22.45 -17.94
N LEU A 146 -10.74 21.93 -17.30
CA LEU A 146 -9.47 22.65 -17.11
C LEU A 146 -8.76 22.90 -18.44
N ALA A 147 -8.76 21.93 -19.36
CA ALA A 147 -8.22 22.10 -20.70
C ALA A 147 -8.99 23.17 -21.50
N GLY A 148 -10.33 23.19 -21.39
CA GLY A 148 -11.18 24.21 -21.99
C GLY A 148 -10.91 25.60 -21.44
N ILE A 149 -10.86 25.76 -20.13
CA ILE A 149 -10.55 27.05 -19.48
C ILE A 149 -9.19 27.57 -19.91
N SER A 150 -8.17 26.69 -20.02
CA SER A 150 -6.85 27.10 -20.51
C SER A 150 -6.91 27.73 -21.90
N HIS A 151 -7.55 27.01 -22.82
CA HIS A 151 -7.69 27.50 -24.19
C HIS A 151 -8.42 28.84 -24.24
N ASP A 152 -9.54 28.95 -23.51
CA ASP A 152 -10.40 30.13 -23.51
C ASP A 152 -9.74 31.35 -22.81
N LEU A 153 -8.82 31.12 -21.86
CA LEU A 153 -8.03 32.20 -21.26
C LEU A 153 -6.83 32.61 -22.14
N ARG A 154 -6.21 31.68 -22.87
CA ARG A 154 -5.04 31.98 -23.70
C ARG A 154 -5.39 32.86 -24.90
N THR A 155 -6.57 32.66 -25.48
CA THR A 155 -7.03 33.45 -26.64
C THR A 155 -7.15 34.94 -26.32
N PRO A 156 -7.84 35.38 -25.25
CA PRO A 156 -7.89 36.84 -24.92
C PRO A 156 -6.53 37.37 -24.47
N LEU A 157 -5.68 36.59 -23.79
CA LEU A 157 -4.33 36.99 -23.42
C LEU A 157 -3.46 37.29 -24.66
N ALA A 158 -3.51 36.41 -25.67
CA ALA A 158 -2.79 36.63 -26.92
C ALA A 158 -3.26 37.89 -27.64
N ARG A 159 -4.58 38.16 -27.62
CA ARG A 159 -5.14 39.38 -28.20
C ARG A 159 -4.72 40.63 -27.40
N LEU A 160 -4.77 40.59 -26.07
CA LEU A 160 -4.30 41.67 -25.22
C LEU A 160 -2.82 41.98 -25.46
N ARG A 161 -1.98 40.95 -25.59
CA ARG A 161 -0.57 41.11 -25.92
C ARG A 161 -0.38 41.80 -27.26
N LEU A 162 -1.10 41.37 -28.29
CA LEU A 162 -1.03 41.99 -29.61
C LEU A 162 -1.48 43.46 -29.58
N GLU A 163 -2.60 43.76 -28.91
CA GLU A 163 -3.09 45.13 -28.75
C GLU A 163 -2.10 46.00 -27.97
N THR A 164 -1.48 45.47 -26.92
CA THR A 164 -0.44 46.18 -26.15
C THR A 164 0.77 46.48 -27.02
N GLU A 165 1.28 45.50 -27.79
CA GLU A 165 2.42 45.69 -28.67
C GLU A 165 2.14 46.69 -29.81
N MET A 166 0.88 46.78 -30.28
CA MET A 166 0.50 47.66 -31.41
C MET A 166 0.05 49.07 -30.97
N SER A 167 -0.55 49.23 -29.82
CA SER A 167 -1.26 50.45 -29.44
C SER A 167 -0.58 51.24 -28.34
N VAL A 168 0.30 50.65 -27.52
CA VAL A 168 0.99 51.35 -26.44
C VAL A 168 2.25 52.04 -26.99
N VAL A 169 2.23 53.36 -27.03
CA VAL A 169 3.30 54.18 -27.57
C VAL A 169 4.50 54.31 -26.60
N ASP A 170 4.22 54.33 -25.30
CA ASP A 170 5.25 54.36 -24.26
C ASP A 170 5.95 52.99 -24.16
N GLU A 171 7.24 52.96 -24.47
CA GLU A 171 8.02 51.71 -24.55
C GLU A 171 8.13 51.06 -23.18
N ILE A 172 8.33 51.79 -22.08
CA ILE A 172 8.45 51.26 -20.74
C ILE A 172 7.11 50.68 -20.27
N ALA A 173 6.01 51.41 -20.53
CA ALA A 173 4.67 50.91 -20.19
C ALA A 173 4.34 49.65 -21.00
N ARG A 174 4.69 49.61 -22.29
CA ARG A 174 4.49 48.44 -23.18
C ARG A 174 5.25 47.22 -22.67
N GLU A 175 6.54 47.35 -22.33
CA GLU A 175 7.34 46.27 -21.76
C GLU A 175 6.76 45.73 -20.47
N HIS A 176 6.33 46.59 -19.56
CA HIS A 176 5.70 46.15 -18.30
C HIS A 176 4.39 45.38 -18.56
N MET A 177 3.51 45.89 -19.42
CA MET A 177 2.24 45.25 -19.75
C MET A 177 2.45 43.89 -20.44
N VAL A 178 3.40 43.80 -21.35
CA VAL A 178 3.75 42.51 -22.00
C VAL A 178 4.30 41.54 -20.97
N ALA A 179 5.17 41.97 -20.04
CA ALA A 179 5.68 41.12 -18.98
C ALA A 179 4.57 40.61 -18.05
N ASP A 180 3.60 41.46 -17.71
CA ASP A 180 2.44 41.07 -16.90
C ASP A 180 1.56 40.02 -17.61
N ILE A 181 1.32 40.18 -18.91
CA ILE A 181 0.55 39.24 -19.73
C ILE A 181 1.27 37.88 -19.81
N VAL A 182 2.58 37.87 -20.05
CA VAL A 182 3.40 36.65 -20.07
C VAL A 182 3.37 35.97 -18.68
N GLN A 183 3.40 36.75 -17.60
CA GLN A 183 3.30 36.21 -16.24
C GLN A 183 1.93 35.58 -15.97
N LEU A 184 0.84 36.20 -16.44
CA LEU A 184 -0.51 35.62 -16.33
C LEU A 184 -0.60 34.28 -17.08
N ASP A 185 -0.09 34.19 -18.33
CA ASP A 185 -0.07 32.94 -19.09
C ASP A 185 0.73 31.85 -18.37
N ALA A 186 1.93 32.14 -17.87
CA ALA A 186 2.72 31.22 -17.08
C ALA A 186 2.02 30.78 -15.76
N THR A 187 1.20 31.65 -15.16
CA THR A 187 0.42 31.33 -13.96
C THR A 187 -0.72 30.37 -14.29
N ILE A 188 -1.39 30.57 -15.42
CA ILE A 188 -2.44 29.67 -15.93
C ILE A 188 -1.84 28.29 -16.21
N ASP A 189 -0.69 28.22 -16.87
CA ASP A 189 -0.02 26.93 -17.14
C ASP A 189 0.32 26.18 -15.86
N LYS A 190 0.86 26.85 -14.84
CA LYS A 190 1.13 26.23 -13.53
C LYS A 190 -0.13 25.78 -12.79
N PHE A 191 -1.22 26.54 -12.90
CA PHE A 191 -2.50 26.14 -12.32
C PHE A 191 -3.04 24.87 -12.98
N LEU A 192 -2.93 24.77 -14.31
CA LEU A 192 -3.33 23.57 -15.05
C LEU A 192 -2.46 22.37 -14.71
N ASP A 193 -1.17 22.57 -14.56
CA ASP A 193 -0.24 21.52 -14.12
C ASP A 193 -0.58 21.01 -12.70
N TYR A 194 -0.93 21.92 -11.78
CA TYR A 194 -1.38 21.53 -10.45
C TYR A 194 -2.71 20.76 -10.46
N ALA A 195 -3.62 21.15 -11.36
CA ALA A 195 -4.96 20.60 -11.46
C ALA A 195 -5.05 19.36 -12.38
N ARG A 196 -3.94 18.93 -12.99
CA ARG A 196 -3.88 17.76 -13.88
C ARG A 196 -4.32 16.49 -13.16
N PRO A 197 -5.05 15.56 -13.86
CA PRO A 197 -5.49 14.28 -13.29
C PRO A 197 -4.34 13.44 -12.72
N ASP A 198 -4.66 12.61 -11.73
CA ASP A 198 -3.67 11.86 -10.95
C ASP A 198 -3.13 10.58 -11.64
N HIS A 199 -3.31 10.44 -12.96
CA HIS A 199 -2.84 9.27 -13.68
C HIS A 199 -1.37 9.41 -14.09
N VAL A 200 -0.49 8.57 -13.53
CA VAL A 200 0.94 8.45 -13.88
C VAL A 200 1.25 7.02 -14.31
N THR A 201 2.08 6.85 -15.32
CA THR A 201 2.54 5.52 -15.77
C THR A 201 3.94 5.27 -15.26
N LEU A 202 4.05 4.48 -14.19
CA LEU A 202 5.35 4.17 -13.59
C LEU A 202 6.11 3.15 -14.44
N THR A 203 7.25 3.57 -14.96
CA THR A 203 8.21 2.74 -15.71
C THR A 203 9.61 2.88 -15.11
N PRO A 204 10.53 1.94 -15.35
CA PRO A 204 11.94 2.15 -15.03
C PRO A 204 12.50 3.32 -15.85
N VAL A 205 12.94 4.37 -15.18
CA VAL A 205 13.48 5.60 -15.78
C VAL A 205 14.90 5.83 -15.28
N ASN A 206 15.82 6.16 -16.18
CA ASN A 206 17.18 6.54 -15.81
C ASN A 206 17.18 7.95 -15.21
N LEU A 207 17.47 8.05 -13.92
CA LEU A 207 17.44 9.31 -13.18
C LEU A 207 18.51 10.30 -13.69
N HIS A 208 19.73 9.81 -13.98
CA HIS A 208 20.81 10.64 -14.49
C HIS A 208 20.43 11.31 -15.81
N GLY A 209 19.83 10.55 -16.75
CA GLY A 209 19.41 11.08 -18.05
C GLY A 209 18.36 12.17 -17.95
N VAL A 210 17.32 11.95 -17.11
CA VAL A 210 16.26 12.96 -16.91
C VAL A 210 16.80 14.23 -16.28
N VAL A 211 17.62 14.10 -15.21
CA VAL A 211 18.18 15.28 -14.53
C VAL A 211 19.14 16.02 -15.46
N SER A 212 19.99 15.33 -16.23
CA SER A 212 20.91 15.93 -17.20
C SER A 212 20.16 16.72 -18.27
N SER A 213 19.03 16.18 -18.78
CA SER A 213 18.19 16.88 -19.76
C SER A 213 17.59 18.16 -19.18
N CYS A 214 17.11 18.12 -17.93
CA CYS A 214 16.60 19.31 -17.23
C CYS A 214 17.66 20.36 -16.98
N VAL A 215 18.87 19.94 -16.59
CA VAL A 215 20.03 20.82 -16.38
C VAL A 215 20.45 21.47 -17.68
N TYR A 216 20.51 20.71 -18.78
CA TYR A 216 20.82 21.23 -20.11
C TYR A 216 19.84 22.29 -20.56
N ALA A 217 18.54 22.12 -20.30
CA ALA A 217 17.51 23.07 -20.69
C ALA A 217 17.61 24.45 -19.98
N VAL A 218 18.32 24.53 -18.86
CA VAL A 218 18.53 25.79 -18.08
C VAL A 218 19.97 26.31 -18.11
N GLN A 219 20.88 25.67 -18.86
CA GLN A 219 22.31 26.04 -18.89
C GLN A 219 22.61 27.44 -19.47
N ASP A 220 21.70 27.97 -20.31
CA ASP A 220 21.85 29.30 -20.91
C ASP A 220 21.70 30.45 -19.90
N HIS A 221 21.16 30.16 -18.70
CA HIS A 221 21.08 31.10 -17.61
C HIS A 221 22.42 31.28 -16.92
N ARG A 222 23.21 32.28 -17.30
CA ARG A 222 24.53 32.58 -16.75
C ARG A 222 24.57 32.79 -15.22
N GLU A 223 23.40 33.01 -14.61
CA GLU A 223 23.25 33.18 -13.17
C GLU A 223 23.09 31.87 -12.40
N LEU A 224 23.02 30.72 -13.09
CA LEU A 224 22.76 29.41 -12.49
C LEU A 224 23.98 28.50 -12.64
N GLN A 225 24.54 28.05 -11.51
CA GLN A 225 25.62 27.05 -11.45
C GLN A 225 25.08 25.77 -10.84
N ILE A 226 25.10 24.68 -11.59
CA ILE A 226 24.55 23.39 -11.13
C ILE A 226 25.69 22.37 -11.05
N THR A 227 25.80 21.74 -9.87
CA THR A 227 26.66 20.56 -9.64
C THR A 227 25.80 19.33 -9.58
N MET A 228 26.13 18.28 -10.32
CA MET A 228 25.37 17.03 -10.36
C MET A 228 26.22 15.84 -9.94
N GLU A 229 25.78 15.12 -8.89
CA GLU A 229 26.41 13.91 -8.36
C GLU A 229 25.39 12.76 -8.35
N ILE A 230 25.08 12.22 -9.54
CA ILE A 230 24.11 11.15 -9.74
C ILE A 230 24.81 9.99 -10.48
N PRO A 231 24.77 8.74 -9.95
CA PRO A 231 25.27 7.57 -10.66
C PRO A 231 24.55 7.38 -12.00
N GLU A 232 25.29 7.08 -13.08
CA GLU A 232 24.76 6.93 -14.42
C GLU A 232 23.79 5.74 -14.58
N ASP A 233 23.97 4.70 -13.76
CA ASP A 233 23.17 3.46 -13.77
C ASP A 233 21.96 3.49 -12.83
N LEU A 234 21.67 4.63 -12.19
CA LEU A 234 20.64 4.73 -11.19
C LEU A 234 19.24 4.88 -11.82
N ASN A 235 18.41 3.84 -11.66
CA ASN A 235 17.05 3.80 -12.19
C ASN A 235 16.00 3.91 -11.07
N VAL A 236 14.91 4.64 -11.36
CA VAL A 236 13.76 4.83 -10.47
C VAL A 236 12.48 4.37 -11.17
N LEU A 237 11.48 3.93 -10.40
CA LEU A 237 10.13 3.74 -10.91
C LEU A 237 9.42 5.10 -10.92
N ALA A 238 9.26 5.68 -12.10
CA ALA A 238 8.66 7.00 -12.27
C ALA A 238 7.97 7.11 -13.64
N ASP A 239 7.19 8.16 -13.80
CA ASP A 239 6.81 8.67 -15.11
C ASP A 239 7.87 9.70 -15.53
N GLU A 240 8.50 9.50 -16.68
CA GLU A 240 9.63 10.31 -17.13
C GLU A 240 9.27 11.80 -17.28
N VAL A 241 8.08 12.09 -17.82
CA VAL A 241 7.60 13.47 -18.03
C VAL A 241 7.31 14.14 -16.68
N GLU A 242 6.68 13.42 -15.77
CA GLU A 242 6.35 13.93 -14.44
C GLU A 242 7.62 14.12 -13.59
N LEU A 243 8.60 13.23 -13.71
CA LEU A 243 9.89 13.36 -13.04
C LEU A 243 10.67 14.58 -13.56
N ALA A 244 10.70 14.78 -14.88
CA ALA A 244 11.31 15.97 -15.49
C ALA A 244 10.63 17.25 -15.01
N ARG A 245 9.28 17.25 -14.86
CA ARG A 245 8.53 18.37 -14.30
C ARG A 245 8.91 18.68 -12.86
N VAL A 246 9.07 17.65 -12.01
CA VAL A 246 9.52 17.80 -10.62
C VAL A 246 10.88 18.50 -10.58
N ILE A 247 11.84 18.01 -11.34
CA ILE A 247 13.20 18.59 -11.37
C ILE A 247 13.19 20.01 -11.90
N SER A 248 12.46 20.29 -13.00
CA SER A 248 12.35 21.63 -13.57
C SER A 248 11.72 22.64 -12.60
N ASN A 249 10.68 22.24 -11.86
CA ASN A 249 10.09 23.10 -10.82
C ASN A 249 11.07 23.41 -9.67
N LEU A 250 11.88 22.44 -9.26
CA LEU A 250 12.90 22.65 -8.22
C LEU A 250 14.02 23.56 -8.71
N LEU A 251 14.49 23.39 -9.94
CA LEU A 251 15.51 24.24 -10.56
C LEU A 251 15.00 25.68 -10.72
N GLU A 252 13.76 25.86 -11.20
CA GLU A 252 13.14 27.18 -11.32
C GLU A 252 12.93 27.85 -9.96
N ASN A 253 12.56 27.08 -8.94
CA ASN A 253 12.44 27.58 -7.58
C ASN A 253 13.81 28.04 -7.03
N ALA A 254 14.86 27.23 -7.22
CA ALA A 254 16.21 27.59 -6.84
C ALA A 254 16.70 28.85 -7.57
N ARG A 255 16.48 28.94 -8.90
CA ARG A 255 16.85 30.13 -9.69
C ARG A 255 16.21 31.41 -9.17
N ARG A 256 14.95 31.35 -8.71
CA ARG A 256 14.20 32.50 -8.22
C ARG A 256 14.58 32.92 -6.80
N TYR A 257 14.79 31.94 -5.92
CA TYR A 257 14.89 32.20 -4.48
C TYR A 257 16.25 31.80 -3.89
N GLY A 258 17.06 31.03 -4.62
CA GLY A 258 18.35 30.48 -4.16
C GLY A 258 19.54 31.37 -4.43
N LYS A 259 19.37 32.66 -4.75
CA LYS A 259 20.49 33.58 -4.98
C LYS A 259 21.35 33.73 -3.73
N THR A 260 22.64 33.53 -3.91
CA THR A 260 23.65 33.72 -2.84
C THR A 260 23.79 35.22 -2.57
N VAL A 261 23.83 35.61 -1.30
CA VAL A 261 23.84 37.02 -0.86
C VAL A 261 25.00 37.81 -1.48
N ASP A 262 26.15 37.18 -1.66
CA ASP A 262 27.40 37.86 -2.04
C ASP A 262 27.65 37.94 -3.56
N THR A 263 27.06 37.04 -4.37
CA THR A 263 27.48 36.88 -5.79
C THR A 263 26.37 37.08 -6.81
N ALA A 264 25.11 37.22 -6.40
CA ALA A 264 23.91 37.18 -7.26
C ALA A 264 23.79 35.92 -8.15
N VAL A 265 24.69 34.93 -7.98
CA VAL A 265 24.68 33.67 -8.67
C VAL A 265 23.96 32.64 -7.81
N THR A 266 23.07 31.88 -8.44
CA THR A 266 22.38 30.76 -7.80
C THR A 266 23.22 29.50 -7.96
N ARG A 267 23.65 28.89 -6.86
CA ARG A 267 24.31 27.57 -6.85
C ARG A 267 23.28 26.51 -6.46
N VAL A 268 23.28 25.40 -7.21
CA VAL A 268 22.40 24.25 -6.96
C VAL A 268 23.21 22.98 -7.00
N ASP A 269 23.12 22.17 -5.92
CA ASP A 269 23.71 20.84 -5.87
C ASP A 269 22.58 19.82 -6.01
N ILE A 270 22.73 18.90 -6.96
CA ILE A 270 21.82 17.77 -7.17
C ILE A 270 22.60 16.48 -6.92
N ALA A 271 22.21 15.74 -5.91
CA ALA A 271 22.85 14.46 -5.59
C ALA A 271 21.81 13.35 -5.46
N ALA A 272 22.16 12.15 -5.86
CA ALA A 272 21.30 10.99 -5.66
C ALA A 272 22.07 9.79 -5.09
N LYS A 273 21.41 9.06 -4.19
CA LYS A 273 21.96 7.82 -3.60
C LYS A 273 20.89 6.72 -3.65
N GLY A 274 21.27 5.58 -4.26
CA GLY A 274 20.47 4.36 -4.24
C GLY A 274 20.64 3.62 -2.91
N ARG A 275 19.53 3.11 -2.37
CA ARG A 275 19.48 2.08 -1.32
C ARG A 275 18.80 0.85 -1.88
N GLU A 276 18.58 -0.20 -1.06
CA GLU A 276 18.01 -1.47 -1.54
C GLU A 276 16.73 -1.29 -2.38
N ASN A 277 15.71 -0.61 -1.83
CA ASN A 277 14.41 -0.44 -2.47
C ASN A 277 14.09 1.01 -2.87
N TRP A 278 14.94 1.97 -2.51
CA TRP A 278 14.66 3.39 -2.65
C TRP A 278 15.84 4.15 -3.20
N VAL A 279 15.55 5.24 -3.89
CA VAL A 279 16.51 6.24 -4.32
C VAL A 279 16.15 7.54 -3.61
N LEU A 280 17.14 8.12 -2.93
CA LEU A 280 17.03 9.43 -2.34
C LEU A 280 17.70 10.45 -3.27
N VAL A 281 16.92 11.39 -3.78
CA VAL A 281 17.39 12.54 -4.56
C VAL A 281 17.37 13.77 -3.67
N LYS A 282 18.46 14.52 -3.66
CA LYS A 282 18.63 15.76 -2.92
C LYS A 282 18.91 16.89 -3.89
N VAL A 283 18.08 17.92 -3.86
CA VAL A 283 18.29 19.17 -4.60
C VAL A 283 18.45 20.28 -3.57
N ARG A 284 19.59 20.96 -3.58
CA ARG A 284 19.94 22.01 -2.60
C ARG A 284 20.29 23.29 -3.32
N ASP A 285 19.70 24.41 -2.92
CA ASP A 285 20.22 25.73 -3.22
C ASP A 285 21.11 26.26 -2.09
N HIS A 286 21.85 27.34 -2.37
CA HIS A 286 22.75 27.99 -1.43
C HIS A 286 22.25 29.42 -1.09
N GLY A 287 20.94 29.64 -1.14
CA GLY A 287 20.31 30.91 -0.75
C GLY A 287 20.21 31.10 0.75
N THR A 288 19.37 32.03 1.16
CA THR A 288 19.13 32.36 2.59
C THR A 288 18.34 31.32 3.35
N GLY A 289 17.71 30.35 2.64
CA GLY A 289 16.76 29.42 3.23
C GLY A 289 15.42 30.07 3.56
N VAL A 290 14.63 29.41 4.40
CA VAL A 290 13.25 29.84 4.76
C VAL A 290 13.07 29.75 6.27
N PRO A 291 12.33 30.69 6.91
CA PRO A 291 12.01 30.59 8.33
C PRO A 291 11.42 29.20 8.69
N PRO A 292 11.86 28.56 9.80
CA PRO A 292 11.42 27.21 10.15
C PRO A 292 9.90 27.03 10.23
N GLU A 293 9.19 28.05 10.72
CA GLU A 293 7.73 28.08 10.82
C GLU A 293 7.00 28.08 9.46
N GLN A 294 7.68 28.48 8.40
CA GLN A 294 7.12 28.52 7.04
C GLN A 294 7.40 27.25 6.24
N LEU A 295 8.36 26.41 6.66
CA LEU A 295 8.73 25.19 5.93
C LEU A 295 7.54 24.27 5.65
N SER A 296 6.68 24.03 6.63
CA SER A 296 5.50 23.18 6.50
C SER A 296 4.40 23.78 5.59
N ASN A 297 4.48 25.06 5.30
CA ASN A 297 3.51 25.76 4.45
C ASN A 297 3.97 25.86 2.99
N LEU A 298 5.26 25.65 2.70
CA LEU A 298 5.82 25.81 1.35
C LEU A 298 5.21 24.88 0.31
N THR A 299 4.69 23.73 0.73
CA THR A 299 4.00 22.77 -0.15
C THR A 299 2.51 23.05 -0.29
N LYS A 300 1.96 24.02 0.46
CA LYS A 300 0.56 24.41 0.29
C LYS A 300 0.39 25.23 -1.00
N PRO A 301 -0.64 24.96 -1.81
CA PRO A 301 -0.88 25.70 -3.03
C PRO A 301 -1.10 27.19 -2.73
N PHE A 302 -0.58 28.05 -3.60
CA PHE A 302 -0.64 29.52 -3.51
C PHE A 302 0.08 30.13 -2.30
N PHE A 303 0.77 29.34 -1.48
CA PHE A 303 1.54 29.89 -0.39
C PHE A 303 2.81 30.57 -0.90
N ARG A 304 3.09 31.77 -0.40
CA ARG A 304 4.29 32.57 -0.68
C ARG A 304 4.82 33.11 0.64
N GLY A 305 6.07 32.84 0.95
CA GLY A 305 6.75 33.45 2.11
C GLY A 305 6.85 34.99 1.98
N ASP A 306 7.01 35.67 3.09
CA ASP A 306 7.00 37.18 3.13
C ASP A 306 8.09 37.81 2.25
N SER A 307 9.27 37.20 2.18
CA SER A 307 10.35 37.61 1.28
C SER A 307 10.03 37.45 -0.21
N ALA A 308 9.14 36.50 -0.56
CA ALA A 308 8.71 36.24 -1.93
C ALA A 308 7.58 37.17 -2.40
N ARG A 309 6.89 37.86 -1.50
CA ARG A 309 5.80 38.79 -1.85
C ARG A 309 6.32 40.07 -2.53
N THR A 310 7.54 40.47 -2.22
CA THR A 310 8.13 41.75 -2.68
C THR A 310 9.03 41.61 -3.91
N ALA A 311 9.56 40.43 -4.21
CA ALA A 311 10.68 40.31 -5.15
C ALA A 311 10.46 39.49 -6.41
N ALA A 312 9.43 38.66 -6.53
CA ALA A 312 9.33 37.76 -7.68
C ALA A 312 7.89 37.42 -8.10
N ALA A 313 7.67 37.52 -9.38
CA ALA A 313 6.51 36.99 -10.07
C ALA A 313 6.43 35.45 -9.96
N GLY A 314 5.49 34.92 -9.17
CA GLY A 314 5.28 33.47 -9.10
C GLY A 314 3.95 33.10 -8.45
N ALA A 315 3.23 32.11 -8.98
CA ALA A 315 1.90 31.71 -8.52
C ALA A 315 1.89 30.98 -7.15
N GLY A 316 3.06 30.64 -6.57
CA GLY A 316 3.12 29.84 -5.33
C GLY A 316 2.68 28.40 -5.52
N LEU A 317 2.79 27.86 -6.73
CA LEU A 317 2.35 26.51 -7.08
C LEU A 317 3.50 25.52 -7.31
N GLY A 318 4.75 25.99 -7.50
CA GLY A 318 5.87 25.12 -7.91
C GLY A 318 6.13 23.98 -6.93
N LEU A 319 6.28 24.26 -5.64
CA LEU A 319 6.56 23.22 -4.62
C LEU A 319 5.34 22.34 -4.32
N SER A 320 4.13 22.85 -4.43
CA SER A 320 2.91 22.03 -4.31
C SER A 320 2.72 21.10 -5.50
N ILE A 321 3.14 21.49 -6.71
CA ILE A 321 3.21 20.61 -7.89
C ILE A 321 4.24 19.50 -7.63
N VAL A 322 5.43 19.82 -7.12
CA VAL A 322 6.47 18.84 -6.78
C VAL A 322 5.93 17.81 -5.78
N ASP A 323 5.37 18.26 -4.66
CA ASP A 323 4.84 17.39 -3.62
C ASP A 323 3.75 16.46 -4.16
N LYS A 324 2.74 17.00 -4.85
CA LYS A 324 1.66 16.23 -5.45
C LYS A 324 2.16 15.23 -6.49
N THR A 325 3.12 15.62 -7.32
CA THR A 325 3.67 14.76 -8.38
C THR A 325 4.52 13.63 -7.81
N VAL A 326 5.34 13.90 -6.80
CA VAL A 326 6.12 12.86 -6.11
C VAL A 326 5.22 11.87 -5.41
N GLN A 327 4.15 12.32 -4.73
CA GLN A 327 3.15 11.44 -4.10
C GLN A 327 2.43 10.56 -5.13
N ARG A 328 2.07 11.10 -6.30
CA ARG A 328 1.48 10.32 -7.41
C ARG A 328 2.41 9.22 -7.93
N MET A 329 3.71 9.44 -7.90
CA MET A 329 4.72 8.42 -8.22
C MET A 329 5.00 7.45 -7.07
N GLY A 330 4.22 7.50 -5.97
CA GLY A 330 4.40 6.66 -4.79
C GLY A 330 5.64 7.02 -3.95
N GLY A 331 6.19 8.21 -4.15
CA GLY A 331 7.35 8.75 -3.45
C GLY A 331 6.99 9.61 -2.23
N ILE A 332 8.03 10.11 -1.58
CA ILE A 332 7.93 11.03 -0.44
C ILE A 332 8.73 12.29 -0.76
N PHE A 333 8.13 13.45 -0.51
CA PHE A 333 8.76 14.75 -0.64
C PHE A 333 8.89 15.43 0.72
N ALA A 334 10.05 16.02 1.00
CA ALA A 334 10.30 16.77 2.23
C ALA A 334 11.24 17.95 1.97
N LEU A 335 11.02 19.04 2.69
CA LEU A 335 11.84 20.26 2.65
C LEU A 335 12.54 20.46 3.98
N ALA A 336 13.78 20.91 3.93
CA ALA A 336 14.56 21.28 5.11
C ALA A 336 15.48 22.47 4.80
N ASN A 337 15.85 23.23 5.81
CA ASN A 337 16.96 24.17 5.69
C ASN A 337 18.29 23.44 5.87
N SER A 338 19.30 23.81 5.09
CA SER A 338 20.66 23.33 5.31
C SER A 338 21.31 24.08 6.46
N THR A 339 22.13 23.38 7.26
CA THR A 339 22.93 23.98 8.34
C THR A 339 23.93 25.04 7.85
N SER A 340 24.37 24.94 6.59
CA SER A 340 25.28 25.87 5.92
C SER A 340 24.55 26.87 4.98
N GLY A 341 23.24 27.07 5.19
CA GLY A 341 22.38 27.93 4.39
C GLY A 341 21.73 27.24 3.19
N GLY A 342 20.61 27.80 2.73
CA GLY A 342 19.83 27.34 1.60
C GLY A 342 18.76 26.33 1.95
N LEU A 343 17.83 26.13 1.01
CA LEU A 343 16.74 25.17 1.09
C LEU A 343 17.17 23.84 0.46
N VAL A 344 16.79 22.75 1.10
CA VAL A 344 17.04 21.39 0.63
C VAL A 344 15.70 20.72 0.35
N ALA A 345 15.52 20.22 -0.87
CA ALA A 345 14.42 19.36 -1.27
C ALA A 345 14.90 17.90 -1.27
N HIS A 346 14.25 17.06 -0.52
CA HIS A 346 14.46 15.62 -0.47
C HIS A 346 13.32 14.92 -1.19
N ILE A 347 13.66 14.08 -2.17
CA ILE A 347 12.71 13.26 -2.91
C ILE A 347 13.12 11.80 -2.71
N GLN A 348 12.21 10.97 -2.25
CA GLN A 348 12.39 9.54 -2.14
C GLN A 348 11.49 8.85 -3.17
N LEU A 349 12.07 8.07 -4.08
CA LEU A 349 11.37 7.30 -5.10
C LEU A 349 11.72 5.82 -5.00
N GLN A 350 10.83 4.95 -5.47
CA GLN A 350 11.10 3.53 -5.51
C GLN A 350 12.23 3.24 -6.53
N ARG A 351 13.22 2.43 -6.11
CA ARG A 351 14.30 2.00 -6.99
C ARG A 351 13.75 1.01 -8.02
N ALA A 352 14.02 1.25 -9.29
CA ALA A 352 13.77 0.27 -10.33
C ALA A 352 14.91 -0.75 -10.40
N PRO A 353 14.64 -2.02 -10.72
CA PRO A 353 15.68 -2.97 -11.02
C PRO A 353 16.49 -2.48 -12.23
N ASN A 354 17.82 -2.67 -12.20
CA ASN A 354 18.67 -2.34 -13.35
C ASN A 354 18.18 -3.16 -14.55
N LEU A 355 17.85 -2.48 -15.64
CA LEU A 355 17.48 -3.15 -16.89
C LEU A 355 18.77 -3.74 -17.49
N PRO A 356 18.77 -5.02 -17.94
CA PRO A 356 19.87 -5.52 -18.74
C PRO A 356 19.95 -4.69 -20.04
N GLU A 357 21.17 -4.30 -20.44
CA GLU A 357 21.43 -3.55 -21.66
C GLU A 357 20.78 -4.25 -22.87
N GLY A 358 19.85 -3.57 -23.54
CA GLY A 358 19.26 -4.01 -24.82
C GLY A 358 17.80 -4.44 -24.81
N GLU A 359 17.07 -4.44 -23.68
CA GLU A 359 15.63 -4.73 -23.70
C GLU A 359 14.77 -3.45 -23.63
N ASP A 360 13.89 -3.27 -24.63
CA ASP A 360 12.87 -2.20 -24.65
C ASP A 360 11.89 -2.38 -23.46
N PRO A 361 11.73 -1.37 -22.58
CA PRO A 361 10.86 -1.43 -21.41
C PRO A 361 9.40 -1.81 -21.74
N LYS A 362 8.93 -1.49 -22.95
CA LYS A 362 7.55 -1.78 -23.40
C LYS A 362 7.28 -3.26 -23.67
N GLN A 363 8.30 -4.07 -23.96
CA GLN A 363 8.12 -5.50 -24.22
C GLN A 363 7.95 -6.35 -22.96
N ARG A 364 8.45 -5.89 -21.81
CA ARG A 364 8.33 -6.62 -20.53
C ARG A 364 6.96 -6.54 -19.87
N LEU A 365 6.22 -5.47 -20.07
CA LEU A 365 4.84 -5.30 -19.54
C LEU A 365 3.84 -6.28 -20.18
N GLN A 366 4.20 -6.92 -21.30
CA GLN A 366 3.38 -7.93 -21.98
C GLN A 366 3.67 -9.38 -21.56
N ARG A 367 4.68 -9.63 -20.73
CA ARG A 367 4.97 -10.99 -20.22
C ARG A 367 4.09 -11.29 -19.00
N PRO A 368 3.28 -12.38 -19.03
CA PRO A 368 2.49 -12.78 -17.86
C PRO A 368 3.44 -13.10 -16.69
N ALA A 369 3.07 -12.67 -15.48
CA ALA A 369 3.84 -12.87 -14.26
C ALA A 369 4.21 -14.36 -14.11
N ILE A 370 5.50 -14.67 -14.17
CA ILE A 370 6.02 -16.01 -13.92
C ILE A 370 5.69 -16.34 -12.46
N LYS A 371 4.77 -17.30 -12.27
CA LYS A 371 4.51 -17.90 -10.96
C LYS A 371 5.84 -18.42 -10.40
N ARG A 372 6.34 -17.79 -9.34
CA ARG A 372 7.45 -18.33 -8.55
C ARG A 372 7.05 -19.71 -8.06
N GLN A 373 7.61 -20.75 -8.66
CA GLN A 373 7.60 -22.09 -8.10
C GLN A 373 8.47 -22.04 -6.83
N LEU A 374 7.83 -22.16 -5.67
CA LEU A 374 8.53 -22.43 -4.41
C LEU A 374 9.35 -23.73 -4.59
N PRO A 375 10.60 -23.78 -4.17
CA PRO A 375 11.39 -24.99 -4.21
C PRO A 375 10.71 -26.05 -3.33
N ARG A 376 10.37 -27.21 -3.93
CA ARG A 376 9.94 -28.41 -3.21
C ARG A 376 11.04 -28.79 -2.23
N ARG A 377 10.75 -28.80 -0.93
CA ARG A 377 11.59 -29.45 0.09
C ARG A 377 11.76 -30.91 -0.35
N ARG A 378 13.01 -31.33 -0.60
CA ARG A 378 13.41 -32.73 -0.66
C ARG A 378 13.13 -33.30 0.74
N ALA A 379 12.29 -34.31 0.79
CA ALA A 379 12.26 -35.26 1.91
C ALA A 379 13.57 -36.04 1.84
N GLU A 380 14.43 -35.86 2.82
CA GLU A 380 15.57 -36.75 3.04
C GLU A 380 15.04 -37.99 3.72
N ASP A 381 15.08 -39.10 2.96
CA ASP A 381 15.06 -40.46 3.48
C ASP A 381 16.27 -40.65 4.40
N HIS A 382 16.03 -40.93 5.65
CA HIS A 382 16.97 -41.64 6.52
C HIS A 382 16.40 -43.04 6.76
N ALA A 383 16.89 -43.98 5.96
CA ALA A 383 17.05 -45.37 6.34
C ALA A 383 18.48 -45.49 6.90
N ASP A 384 18.56 -45.82 8.20
CA ASP A 384 19.37 -46.84 8.88
C ASP A 384 19.28 -46.62 10.39
#